data_8374c3a4c9402d0b877c6a20fc380065
#
_entry.id   8374c3a4c9402d0b877c6a20fc380065
#
_cell.length_a   1.000
_cell.length_b   1.000
_cell.length_c   1.000
_cell.angle_alpha   90.00
_cell.angle_beta   90.00
_cell.angle_gamma   90.00
#
_symmetry.space_group_name_H-M   'P 1'
#
loop_
_entity.id
_entity.type
_entity.pdbx_description
1 polymer ?
#
loop_
_entity_poly.entity_id
_entity_poly.type
_entity_poly.pdbx_seq_one_letter_code
_entity_poly.pdbx_strand_id
1 'polypeptide(L)'
;ILVYKNENILGITEGLVSSIDIAPTILDYAKIEISETFQGRSFRKLLTNPRKPFRNFVFAEHNWHDYEAHQRMVRDKNFMYIENNRNHIAQLGPLDAINSLSFESLYVKNISDELNEIQKEIFINPRPKEEFYEMQNDHFQRNNLIKNEAFENQINDLKKILNIWKVETGDSEPMKLTKHWYSRKPGSKVKNDLNKSIELLKTKHHGIRGEFPGQINNAVKINHKGPF
;
A
#
# COMPACT_ATOMS: atom_id res chain seq x y z
N ILE A 1 15.09 -3.78 3.25
CA ILE A 1 16.30 -4.22 4.00
C ILE A 1 17.16 -2.98 4.19
N LEU A 2 17.37 -2.59 5.44
CA LEU A 2 18.31 -1.53 5.78
C LEU A 2 19.64 -2.20 6.16
N VAL A 3 20.69 -1.86 5.43
CA VAL A 3 22.04 -2.31 5.77
C VAL A 3 22.73 -1.18 6.52
N TYR A 4 22.92 -1.40 7.82
CA TYR A 4 23.71 -0.53 8.66
C TYR A 4 25.05 -1.21 8.95
N LYS A 5 26.14 -0.56 8.53
CA LYS A 5 27.49 -1.05 8.80
C LYS A 5 27.94 -0.56 10.17
N ASN A 6 27.67 -1.36 11.19
CA ASN A 6 28.33 -1.22 12.47
C ASN A 6 29.14 -2.49 12.69
N GLU A 7 30.41 -2.35 13.03
CA GLU A 7 31.39 -3.45 13.05
C GLU A 7 31.02 -4.61 13.99
N ASN A 8 30.05 -4.43 14.88
CA ASN A 8 29.75 -5.40 15.93
C ASN A 8 28.31 -5.93 15.94
N ILE A 9 27.44 -5.50 15.01
CA ILE A 9 26.04 -5.91 15.04
C ILE A 9 25.57 -6.31 13.65
N LEU A 10 25.46 -7.61 13.47
CA LEU A 10 24.81 -8.22 12.32
C LEU A 10 23.53 -8.89 12.81
N GLY A 11 22.42 -8.67 12.13
CA GLY A 11 21.17 -9.34 12.50
C GLY A 11 19.97 -8.90 11.66
N ILE A 12 18.90 -9.64 11.83
CA ILE A 12 17.59 -9.35 11.28
C ILE A 12 16.70 -8.94 12.44
N THR A 13 15.95 -7.88 12.27
CA THR A 13 14.89 -7.50 13.21
C THR A 13 13.53 -7.89 12.64
N GLU A 14 12.67 -8.40 13.50
CA GLU A 14 11.24 -8.58 13.22
C GLU A 14 10.41 -7.36 13.68
N GLY A 15 11.09 -6.33 14.18
CA GLY A 15 10.43 -5.08 14.56
C GLY A 15 9.74 -4.42 13.38
N LEU A 16 8.49 -4.06 13.57
CA LEU A 16 7.71 -3.39 12.53
C LEU A 16 8.21 -1.95 12.36
N VAL A 17 8.74 -1.64 11.19
CA VAL A 17 9.18 -0.29 10.81
C VAL A 17 8.42 0.19 9.60
N SER A 18 8.25 1.50 9.48
CA SER A 18 7.60 2.16 8.35
C SER A 18 8.57 3.13 7.66
N SER A 19 8.31 3.49 6.43
CA SER A 19 9.11 4.46 5.68
C SER A 19 9.17 5.83 6.37
N ILE A 20 8.11 6.22 7.10
CA ILE A 20 8.06 7.46 7.88
C ILE A 20 9.08 7.50 9.03
N ASP A 21 9.63 6.36 9.43
CA ASP A 21 10.62 6.25 10.52
C ASP A 21 12.05 6.54 10.05
N ILE A 22 12.29 6.59 8.74
CA ILE A 22 13.63 6.77 8.17
C ILE A 22 14.17 8.16 8.53
N ALA A 23 13.40 9.21 8.24
CA ALA A 23 13.85 10.58 8.51
C ALA A 23 14.14 10.83 10.00
N PRO A 24 13.25 10.51 10.95
CA PRO A 24 13.57 10.67 12.36
C PRO A 24 14.75 9.81 12.81
N THR A 25 15.01 8.66 12.18
CA THR A 25 16.20 7.86 12.51
C THR A 25 17.49 8.53 12.05
N ILE A 26 17.48 9.15 10.87
CA ILE A 26 18.63 9.92 10.37
C ILE A 26 18.91 11.11 11.28
N LEU A 27 17.89 11.85 11.68
CA LEU A 27 18.03 13.00 12.60
C LEU A 27 18.59 12.57 13.95
N ASP A 28 18.12 11.44 14.51
CA ASP A 28 18.62 10.88 15.75
C ASP A 28 20.12 10.52 15.65
N TYR A 29 20.55 9.92 14.53
CA TYR A 29 21.98 9.66 14.30
C TYR A 29 22.78 10.95 14.18
N ALA A 30 22.25 11.97 13.54
CA ALA A 30 22.86 13.29 13.40
C ALA A 30 22.84 14.10 14.71
N LYS A 31 22.18 13.59 15.78
CA LYS A 31 21.95 14.30 17.04
C LYS A 31 21.18 15.61 16.85
N ILE A 32 20.32 15.65 15.87
CA ILE A 32 19.39 16.76 15.60
C ILE A 32 18.09 16.43 16.29
N GLU A 33 17.48 17.42 16.93
CA GLU A 33 16.17 17.29 17.56
C GLU A 33 15.11 16.89 16.54
N ILE A 34 14.31 15.88 16.89
CA ILE A 34 13.23 15.41 16.04
C ILE A 34 11.99 16.26 16.37
N SER A 35 11.54 17.05 15.39
CA SER A 35 10.33 17.86 15.53
C SER A 35 9.11 17.01 15.87
N GLU A 36 8.20 17.55 16.66
CA GLU A 36 6.91 16.91 17.00
C GLU A 36 5.99 16.71 15.78
N THR A 37 6.30 17.35 14.65
CA THR A 37 5.57 17.16 13.38
C THR A 37 5.84 15.81 12.72
N PHE A 38 6.91 15.10 13.13
CA PHE A 38 7.17 13.75 12.62
C PHE A 38 6.22 12.74 13.26
N GLN A 39 5.46 12.03 12.46
CA GLN A 39 4.64 10.90 12.88
C GLN A 39 5.47 9.61 13.04
N GLY A 40 6.59 9.52 12.32
CA GLY A 40 7.55 8.45 12.45
C GLY A 40 8.37 8.53 13.74
N ARG A 41 8.98 7.41 14.10
CA ARG A 41 9.84 7.28 15.29
C ARG A 41 11.20 6.72 14.90
N SER A 42 12.28 7.19 15.55
CA SER A 42 13.60 6.64 15.32
C SER A 42 13.68 5.15 15.73
N PHE A 43 14.08 4.31 14.79
CA PHE A 43 14.39 2.90 15.05
C PHE A 43 15.89 2.64 15.31
N ARG A 44 16.67 3.67 15.63
CA ARG A 44 18.10 3.54 15.95
C ARG A 44 18.36 2.45 16.98
N LYS A 45 17.45 2.31 17.97
CA LYS A 45 17.57 1.28 19.00
C LYS A 45 17.46 -0.15 18.48
N LEU A 46 16.74 -0.36 17.35
CA LEU A 46 16.68 -1.67 16.70
C LEU A 46 17.99 -2.02 16.00
N LEU A 47 18.71 -1.01 15.50
CA LEU A 47 20.00 -1.21 14.83
C LEU A 47 21.09 -1.64 15.83
N THR A 48 20.93 -1.32 17.11
CA THR A 48 21.84 -1.76 18.18
C THR A 48 21.33 -2.99 18.94
N ASN A 49 20.03 -3.22 18.95
CA ASN A 49 19.39 -4.40 19.53
C ASN A 49 18.20 -4.84 18.69
N PRO A 50 18.40 -5.72 17.69
CA PRO A 50 17.36 -6.16 16.77
C PRO A 50 16.14 -6.83 17.40
N ARG A 51 16.27 -7.33 18.64
CA ARG A 51 15.19 -8.00 19.38
C ARG A 51 14.34 -7.04 20.20
N LYS A 52 14.68 -5.76 20.24
CA LYS A 52 13.95 -4.79 21.03
C LYS A 52 12.55 -4.56 20.45
N PRO A 53 11.49 -4.54 21.27
CA PRO A 53 10.17 -4.12 20.81
C PRO A 53 10.20 -2.68 20.27
N PHE A 54 9.48 -2.44 19.18
CA PHE A 54 9.42 -1.10 18.58
C PHE A 54 7.99 -0.58 18.46
N ARG A 55 7.16 -1.25 17.69
CA ARG A 55 5.72 -0.94 17.58
C ARG A 55 4.92 -2.22 17.34
N ASN A 56 3.63 -2.16 17.67
CA ASN A 56 2.73 -3.29 17.48
C ASN A 56 2.11 -3.31 16.09
N PHE A 57 1.89 -2.13 15.50
CA PHE A 57 1.23 -1.98 14.21
C PHE A 57 1.98 -1.05 13.27
N VAL A 58 1.88 -1.32 11.98
CA VAL A 58 2.23 -0.39 10.91
C VAL A 58 1.03 -0.22 10.00
N PHE A 59 0.91 0.97 9.42
CA PHE A 59 -0.17 1.36 8.52
C PHE A 59 0.41 1.77 7.18
N ALA A 60 -0.37 1.57 6.12
CA ALA A 60 -0.07 2.12 4.82
C ALA A 60 -1.37 2.55 4.14
N GLU A 61 -1.23 3.53 3.28
CA GLU A 61 -2.30 4.04 2.44
C GLU A 61 -1.84 4.11 0.99
N HIS A 62 -2.76 3.83 0.10
CA HIS A 62 -2.58 4.02 -1.32
C HIS A 62 -3.82 4.73 -1.86
N ASN A 63 -3.72 6.02 -2.08
CA ASN A 63 -4.84 6.84 -2.56
C ASN A 63 -4.87 6.90 -4.08
N TRP A 64 -3.71 7.13 -4.67
CA TRP A 64 -3.57 7.39 -6.07
C TRP A 64 -2.09 7.37 -6.47
N HIS A 65 -1.80 6.87 -7.66
CA HIS A 65 -0.56 7.09 -8.38
C HIS A 65 -0.91 7.58 -9.78
N ASP A 66 -1.05 6.68 -10.74
CA ASP A 66 -1.61 7.00 -12.07
C ASP A 66 -3.12 6.76 -12.08
N TYR A 67 -3.58 5.90 -11.19
CA TYR A 67 -4.98 5.50 -11.02
C TYR A 67 -5.38 5.60 -9.56
N GLU A 68 -6.68 5.85 -9.33
CA GLU A 68 -7.21 5.83 -7.98
C GLU A 68 -7.29 4.41 -7.44
N ALA A 69 -6.88 4.23 -6.21
CA ALA A 69 -6.93 2.95 -5.53
C ALA A 69 -7.70 3.01 -4.21
N HIS A 70 -7.46 4.02 -3.40
CA HIS A 70 -8.00 4.22 -2.05
C HIS A 70 -7.97 2.95 -1.21
N GLN A 71 -6.77 2.50 -0.91
CA GLN A 71 -6.53 1.33 -0.07
C GLN A 71 -6.00 1.76 1.30
N ARG A 72 -6.38 1.00 2.32
CA ARG A 72 -5.85 1.16 3.68
C ARG A 72 -5.38 -0.18 4.19
N MET A 73 -4.24 -0.18 4.82
CA MET A 73 -3.64 -1.39 5.37
C MET A 73 -3.22 -1.17 6.81
N VAL A 74 -3.47 -2.17 7.62
CA VAL A 74 -2.86 -2.34 8.94
C VAL A 74 -2.19 -3.71 9.01
N ARG A 75 -1.02 -3.75 9.63
CA ARG A 75 -0.27 -4.98 9.86
C ARG A 75 0.28 -5.01 11.27
N ASP A 76 0.10 -6.13 11.93
CA ASP A 76 0.88 -6.54 13.10
C ASP A 76 2.01 -7.50 12.71
N LYS A 77 2.64 -8.14 13.68
CA LYS A 77 3.73 -9.10 13.43
C LYS A 77 3.26 -10.33 12.62
N ASN A 78 2.04 -10.79 12.84
CA ASN A 78 1.54 -12.06 12.34
C ASN A 78 0.56 -11.90 11.18
N PHE A 79 -0.20 -10.82 11.16
CA PHE A 79 -1.33 -10.65 10.26
C PHE A 79 -1.29 -9.30 9.55
N MET A 80 -1.89 -9.27 8.37
CA MET A 80 -2.12 -8.05 7.61
C MET A 80 -3.57 -8.01 7.15
N TYR A 81 -4.21 -6.86 7.32
CA TYR A 81 -5.55 -6.59 6.84
C TYR A 81 -5.52 -5.39 5.87
N ILE A 82 -6.22 -5.53 4.75
CA ILE A 82 -6.34 -4.50 3.71
C ILE A 82 -7.82 -4.23 3.44
N GLU A 83 -8.17 -2.96 3.36
CA GLU A 83 -9.46 -2.46 2.93
C GLU A 83 -9.32 -1.78 1.56
N ASN A 84 -10.10 -2.24 0.57
CA ASN A 84 -10.13 -1.75 -0.81
C ASN A 84 -11.41 -0.96 -1.06
N ASN A 85 -11.39 0.34 -0.83
CA ASN A 85 -12.60 1.17 -0.94
C ASN A 85 -13.03 1.43 -2.40
N ARG A 86 -12.12 1.23 -3.36
CA ARG A 86 -12.39 1.33 -4.80
C ARG A 86 -12.24 -0.02 -5.49
N ASN A 87 -12.77 -1.06 -4.89
CA ASN A 87 -12.62 -2.42 -5.39
C ASN A 87 -13.25 -2.65 -6.80
N HIS A 88 -14.15 -1.79 -7.23
CA HIS A 88 -14.76 -1.81 -8.55
C HIS A 88 -13.86 -1.21 -9.65
N ILE A 89 -12.75 -0.59 -9.28
CA ILE A 89 -11.74 -0.07 -10.20
C ILE A 89 -10.61 -1.10 -10.32
N ALA A 90 -10.23 -1.43 -11.56
CA ALA A 90 -9.09 -2.31 -11.77
C ALA A 90 -7.82 -1.68 -11.21
N GLN A 91 -7.10 -2.44 -10.40
CA GLN A 91 -5.82 -2.00 -9.85
C GLN A 91 -4.71 -2.26 -10.85
N LEU A 92 -4.60 -1.37 -11.81
CA LEU A 92 -3.46 -1.35 -12.70
C LEU A 92 -2.25 -0.77 -11.95
N GLY A 93 -1.08 -1.33 -12.19
CA GLY A 93 0.17 -0.74 -11.70
C GLY A 93 0.41 0.64 -12.30
N PRO A 94 1.46 1.35 -11.88
CA PRO A 94 1.84 2.62 -12.49
C PRO A 94 2.12 2.47 -13.98
N LEU A 95 1.98 3.55 -14.75
CA LEU A 95 2.08 3.52 -16.21
C LEU A 95 3.41 2.97 -16.74
N ASP A 96 4.50 3.25 -16.06
CA ASP A 96 5.80 2.69 -16.40
C ASP A 96 5.85 1.16 -16.24
N ALA A 97 5.20 0.62 -15.20
CA ALA A 97 5.07 -0.81 -15.02
C ALA A 97 4.18 -1.46 -16.08
N ILE A 98 2.99 -0.89 -16.36
CA ILE A 98 2.07 -1.45 -17.36
C ILE A 98 2.54 -1.26 -18.81
N ASN A 99 3.49 -0.37 -19.07
CA ASN A 99 4.14 -0.23 -20.37
C ASN A 99 5.42 -1.09 -20.49
N SER A 100 5.73 -1.91 -19.49
CA SER A 100 6.88 -2.80 -19.53
C SER A 100 6.63 -4.06 -20.37
N LEU A 101 7.69 -4.63 -20.92
CA LEU A 101 7.63 -5.91 -21.65
C LEU A 101 7.11 -7.05 -20.78
N SER A 102 7.41 -7.00 -19.47
CA SER A 102 6.93 -8.00 -18.52
C SER A 102 5.43 -7.95 -18.37
N PHE A 103 4.85 -6.76 -18.25
CA PHE A 103 3.40 -6.61 -18.18
C PHE A 103 2.73 -6.98 -19.51
N GLU A 104 3.33 -6.61 -20.64
CA GLU A 104 2.86 -7.00 -21.96
C GLU A 104 2.75 -8.52 -22.09
N SER A 105 3.78 -9.25 -21.67
CA SER A 105 3.78 -10.72 -21.66
C SER A 105 2.68 -11.30 -20.77
N LEU A 106 2.49 -10.75 -19.56
CA LEU A 106 1.41 -11.17 -18.66
C LEU A 106 0.04 -10.89 -19.26
N TYR A 107 -0.14 -9.73 -19.89
CA TYR A 107 -1.40 -9.33 -20.50
C TYR A 107 -1.80 -10.24 -21.68
N VAL A 108 -0.85 -10.55 -22.57
CA VAL A 108 -1.07 -11.49 -23.68
C VAL A 108 -1.49 -12.86 -23.15
N LYS A 109 -0.77 -13.38 -22.15
CA LYS A 109 -1.10 -14.66 -21.53
C LYS A 109 -2.43 -14.65 -20.76
N ASN A 110 -2.83 -13.51 -20.22
CA ASN A 110 -4.14 -13.37 -19.61
C ASN A 110 -5.27 -13.50 -20.63
N ILE A 111 -5.08 -12.94 -21.84
CA ILE A 111 -6.08 -13.04 -22.93
C ILE A 111 -6.21 -14.49 -23.43
N SER A 112 -5.09 -15.22 -23.49
CA SER A 112 -5.07 -16.63 -23.91
C SER A 112 -5.37 -17.63 -22.79
N ASP A 113 -5.69 -17.16 -21.58
CA ASP A 113 -5.94 -17.97 -20.38
C ASP A 113 -4.77 -18.92 -20.02
N GLU A 114 -3.56 -18.45 -20.26
CA GLU A 114 -2.31 -19.21 -19.97
C GLU A 114 -1.67 -18.83 -18.63
N LEU A 115 -2.27 -17.91 -17.88
CA LEU A 115 -1.75 -17.51 -16.57
C LEU A 115 -2.09 -18.54 -15.49
N ASN A 116 -1.15 -18.77 -14.59
CA ASN A 116 -1.46 -19.46 -13.34
C ASN A 116 -2.22 -18.53 -12.37
N GLU A 117 -2.79 -19.08 -11.30
CA GLU A 117 -3.62 -18.36 -10.33
C GLU A 117 -2.88 -17.16 -9.68
N ILE A 118 -1.58 -17.30 -9.45
CA ILE A 118 -0.76 -16.24 -8.86
C ILE A 118 -0.60 -15.06 -9.84
N GLN A 119 -0.41 -15.38 -11.12
CA GLN A 119 -0.26 -14.36 -12.16
C GLN A 119 -1.58 -13.67 -12.48
N LYS A 120 -2.72 -14.38 -12.37
CA LYS A 120 -4.07 -13.83 -12.56
C LYS A 120 -4.42 -12.79 -11.50
N GLU A 121 -3.78 -12.81 -10.36
CA GLU A 121 -4.08 -11.92 -9.23
C GLU A 121 -4.10 -10.44 -9.62
N ILE A 122 -3.15 -9.99 -10.45
CA ILE A 122 -3.08 -8.59 -10.87
C ILE A 122 -4.22 -8.15 -11.80
N PHE A 123 -4.94 -9.13 -12.40
CA PHE A 123 -6.07 -8.86 -13.29
C PHE A 123 -7.43 -9.04 -12.63
N ILE A 124 -7.47 -9.38 -11.33
CA ILE A 124 -8.72 -9.52 -10.59
C ILE A 124 -9.49 -8.21 -10.59
N ASN A 125 -10.72 -8.26 -11.13
CA ASN A 125 -11.63 -7.13 -11.15
C ASN A 125 -13.11 -7.61 -11.12
N PRO A 126 -13.91 -7.22 -10.12
CA PRO A 126 -13.53 -6.39 -8.97
C PRO A 126 -12.62 -7.12 -8.00
N ARG A 127 -11.71 -6.40 -7.36
CA ARG A 127 -10.90 -6.95 -6.26
C ARG A 127 -11.79 -7.27 -5.05
N PRO A 128 -11.34 -8.19 -4.16
CA PRO A 128 -11.97 -8.35 -2.87
C PRO A 128 -12.04 -6.99 -2.14
N LYS A 129 -13.18 -6.73 -1.51
CA LYS A 129 -13.37 -5.49 -0.73
C LYS A 129 -12.44 -5.43 0.47
N GLU A 130 -12.15 -6.61 1.00
CA GLU A 130 -11.29 -6.81 2.16
C GLU A 130 -10.34 -7.97 1.90
N GLU A 131 -9.13 -7.86 2.41
CA GLU A 131 -8.14 -8.91 2.31
C GLU A 131 -7.50 -9.12 3.68
N PHE A 132 -7.20 -10.39 4.01
CA PHE A 132 -6.54 -10.76 5.25
C PHE A 132 -5.53 -11.86 5.01
N TYR A 133 -4.31 -11.67 5.52
CA TYR A 133 -3.17 -12.57 5.27
C TYR A 133 -2.42 -12.90 6.55
N GLU A 134 -1.99 -14.17 6.67
CA GLU A 134 -1.10 -14.63 7.72
C GLU A 134 0.34 -14.51 7.28
N MET A 135 1.06 -13.51 7.80
CA MET A 135 2.37 -13.11 7.30
C MET A 135 3.50 -14.09 7.57
N GLN A 136 3.34 -15.00 8.53
CA GLN A 136 4.38 -15.99 8.86
C GLN A 136 4.46 -17.13 7.84
N ASN A 137 3.30 -17.57 7.35
CA ASN A 137 3.18 -18.71 6.44
C ASN A 137 2.89 -18.29 5.00
N ASP A 138 2.47 -17.03 4.79
CA ASP A 138 2.15 -16.47 3.47
C ASP A 138 2.87 -15.14 3.22
N HIS A 139 4.19 -15.20 3.10
CA HIS A 139 5.01 -14.00 2.83
C HIS A 139 4.66 -13.28 1.52
N PHE A 140 4.02 -13.96 0.59
CA PHE A 140 3.66 -13.44 -0.72
C PHE A 140 2.19 -13.04 -0.85
N GLN A 141 1.40 -13.15 0.24
CA GLN A 141 -0.01 -12.74 0.27
C GLN A 141 -0.85 -13.42 -0.83
N ARG A 142 -0.70 -14.75 -0.93
CA ARG A 142 -1.37 -15.56 -1.96
C ARG A 142 -2.74 -16.07 -1.54
N ASN A 143 -2.95 -16.23 -0.23
CA ASN A 143 -4.16 -16.83 0.33
C ASN A 143 -4.93 -15.78 1.11
N ASN A 144 -5.92 -15.18 0.49
CA ASN A 144 -6.82 -14.26 1.19
C ASN A 144 -7.74 -15.02 2.15
N LEU A 145 -7.47 -14.91 3.44
CA LEU A 145 -8.18 -15.62 4.51
C LEU A 145 -9.39 -14.84 5.08
N ILE A 146 -9.83 -13.77 4.40
CA ILE A 146 -10.91 -12.90 4.91
C ILE A 146 -12.23 -13.63 5.21
N LYS A 147 -12.46 -14.76 4.54
CA LYS A 147 -13.67 -15.59 4.72
C LYS A 147 -13.44 -16.79 5.63
N ASN A 148 -12.25 -16.93 6.20
CA ASN A 148 -11.94 -18.08 7.06
C ASN A 148 -12.35 -17.75 8.51
N GLU A 149 -13.40 -18.41 8.99
CA GLU A 149 -13.97 -18.22 10.32
C GLU A 149 -12.97 -18.45 11.46
N ALA A 150 -11.92 -19.26 11.24
CA ALA A 150 -10.87 -19.49 12.23
C ALA A 150 -10.10 -18.21 12.59
N PHE A 151 -10.14 -17.18 11.75
CA PHE A 151 -9.45 -15.89 11.95
C PHE A 151 -10.40 -14.73 12.24
N GLU A 152 -11.67 -14.96 12.50
CA GLU A 152 -12.68 -13.92 12.68
C GLU A 152 -12.27 -12.90 13.75
N ASN A 153 -11.75 -13.36 14.88
CA ASN A 153 -11.31 -12.47 15.96
C ASN A 153 -10.15 -11.57 15.51
N GLN A 154 -9.12 -12.13 14.88
CA GLN A 154 -7.96 -11.38 14.40
C GLN A 154 -8.34 -10.38 13.31
N ILE A 155 -9.24 -10.75 12.42
CA ILE A 155 -9.81 -9.87 11.40
C ILE A 155 -10.51 -8.70 12.06
N ASN A 156 -11.40 -8.96 13.02
CA ASN A 156 -12.15 -7.92 13.72
C ASN A 156 -11.23 -6.99 14.53
N ASP A 157 -10.20 -7.53 15.16
CA ASP A 157 -9.22 -6.74 15.90
C ASP A 157 -8.46 -5.79 14.95
N LEU A 158 -7.95 -6.27 13.82
CA LEU A 158 -7.24 -5.40 12.87
C LEU A 158 -8.17 -4.39 12.20
N LYS A 159 -9.42 -4.74 11.89
CA LYS A 159 -10.44 -3.78 11.45
C LYS A 159 -10.64 -2.65 12.45
N LYS A 160 -10.79 -2.99 13.72
CA LYS A 160 -10.95 -2.01 14.80
C LYS A 160 -9.73 -1.09 14.90
N ILE A 161 -8.52 -1.66 14.87
CA ILE A 161 -7.26 -0.91 14.91
C ILE A 161 -7.16 0.04 13.71
N LEU A 162 -7.45 -0.44 12.51
CA LEU A 162 -7.44 0.40 11.31
C LEU A 162 -8.46 1.54 11.39
N ASN A 163 -9.65 1.25 11.92
CA ASN A 163 -10.67 2.28 12.07
C ASN A 163 -10.26 3.35 13.09
N ILE A 164 -9.65 2.97 14.22
CA ILE A 164 -9.09 3.91 15.19
C ILE A 164 -8.05 4.80 14.51
N TRP A 165 -7.13 4.21 13.73
CA TRP A 165 -6.12 4.96 13.00
C TRP A 165 -6.73 5.95 12.00
N LYS A 166 -7.75 5.51 11.23
CA LYS A 166 -8.47 6.39 10.29
C LYS A 166 -9.09 7.60 11.00
N VAL A 167 -9.74 7.37 12.14
CA VAL A 167 -10.35 8.46 12.94
C VAL A 167 -9.29 9.40 13.49
N GLU A 168 -8.23 8.87 14.06
CA GLU A 168 -7.15 9.66 14.68
C GLU A 168 -6.35 10.47 13.66
N THR A 169 -6.18 9.96 12.45
CA THR A 169 -5.48 10.66 11.38
C THR A 169 -6.38 11.56 10.54
N GLY A 170 -7.69 11.55 10.79
CA GLY A 170 -8.67 12.30 9.99
C GLY A 170 -8.79 11.76 8.56
N ASP A 171 -8.51 10.45 8.37
CA ASP A 171 -8.62 9.83 7.06
C ASP A 171 -10.06 9.85 6.55
N SER A 172 -10.21 10.09 5.26
CA SER A 172 -11.51 10.16 4.62
C SER A 172 -11.49 9.56 3.22
N GLU A 173 -12.63 9.04 2.81
CA GLU A 173 -12.83 8.56 1.45
C GLU A 173 -13.53 9.66 0.63
N PRO A 174 -12.85 10.23 -0.40
CA PRO A 174 -13.47 11.23 -1.26
C PRO A 174 -14.67 10.65 -2.02
N MET A 175 -15.78 11.37 -2.06
CA MET A 175 -16.96 10.93 -2.81
C MET A 175 -16.71 10.90 -4.33
N LYS A 176 -15.87 11.80 -4.83
CA LYS A 176 -15.50 11.88 -6.25
C LYS A 176 -14.17 11.20 -6.49
N LEU A 177 -14.14 10.37 -7.54
CA LEU A 177 -12.91 9.73 -7.98
C LEU A 177 -11.89 10.74 -8.51
N THR A 178 -10.62 10.44 -8.32
CA THR A 178 -9.53 11.22 -8.87
C THR A 178 -9.41 10.98 -10.37
N LYS A 179 -9.32 12.04 -11.17
CA LYS A 179 -9.05 11.90 -12.60
C LYS A 179 -7.68 11.29 -12.84
N HIS A 180 -7.63 10.48 -13.87
CA HIS A 180 -6.39 9.93 -14.36
C HIS A 180 -5.40 11.03 -14.73
N TRP A 181 -4.17 10.99 -14.18
CA TRP A 181 -3.15 12.02 -14.45
C TRP A 181 -2.77 12.12 -15.92
N TYR A 182 -2.71 10.97 -16.57
CA TYR A 182 -2.27 10.84 -17.96
C TYR A 182 -3.41 10.76 -18.98
N SER A 183 -4.63 11.08 -18.63
CA SER A 183 -5.69 11.27 -19.63
C SER A 183 -5.37 12.50 -20.49
N ARG A 184 -4.19 12.43 -21.10
CA ARG A 184 -3.64 13.47 -21.93
C ARG A 184 -4.17 13.33 -23.33
N LYS A 185 -4.54 14.48 -23.85
CA LYS A 185 -4.76 14.85 -25.27
C LYS A 185 -4.98 13.69 -26.23
N PRO A 186 -6.08 13.71 -26.99
CA PRO A 186 -6.21 12.92 -28.21
C PRO A 186 -4.97 13.17 -29.08
N GLY A 187 -4.13 12.19 -29.32
CA GLY A 187 -2.97 12.35 -30.20
C GLY A 187 -1.66 11.66 -29.80
N SER A 188 -1.51 11.11 -28.62
CA SER A 188 -0.36 10.24 -28.37
C SER A 188 -0.55 8.95 -29.17
N LYS A 189 0.26 8.79 -30.20
CA LYS A 189 0.24 7.61 -31.09
C LYS A 189 0.49 6.36 -30.28
N VAL A 190 -0.56 5.62 -30.02
CA VAL A 190 -0.47 4.27 -29.49
C VAL A 190 -0.03 3.35 -30.63
N LYS A 191 1.16 2.78 -30.49
CA LYS A 191 1.81 2.11 -31.61
C LYS A 191 1.33 0.69 -31.91
N ASN A 192 0.52 0.03 -31.05
CA ASN A 192 0.12 -1.37 -31.26
C ASN A 192 -1.32 -1.64 -30.75
N ASP A 193 -1.95 -2.70 -31.26
CA ASP A 193 -3.27 -3.17 -30.80
C ASP A 193 -3.30 -3.55 -29.33
N LEU A 194 -2.16 -3.99 -28.77
CA LEU A 194 -1.99 -4.22 -27.34
C LEU A 194 -2.19 -2.92 -26.55
N ASN A 195 -1.59 -1.84 -27.01
CA ASN A 195 -1.77 -0.52 -26.41
C ASN A 195 -3.24 -0.03 -26.49
N LYS A 196 -3.98 -0.39 -27.54
CA LYS A 196 -5.42 -0.11 -27.60
C LYS A 196 -6.21 -0.89 -26.55
N SER A 197 -5.82 -2.14 -26.31
CA SER A 197 -6.48 -2.95 -25.29
C SER A 197 -6.14 -2.47 -23.87
N ILE A 198 -4.91 -2.03 -23.64
CA ILE A 198 -4.50 -1.37 -22.41
C ILE A 198 -5.21 -0.02 -22.27
N GLU A 199 -5.31 0.77 -23.33
CA GLU A 199 -6.10 2.01 -23.34
C GLU A 199 -7.58 1.75 -23.09
N LEU A 200 -8.16 0.68 -23.60
CA LEU A 200 -9.55 0.26 -23.33
C LEU A 200 -9.73 -0.17 -21.86
N LEU A 201 -8.77 -0.86 -21.27
CA LEU A 201 -8.74 -1.16 -19.84
C LEU A 201 -8.64 0.14 -19.04
N LYS A 202 -7.75 1.02 -19.42
CA LYS A 202 -7.62 2.38 -18.86
C LYS A 202 -8.93 3.14 -18.97
N THR A 203 -9.59 3.18 -20.15
CA THR A 203 -10.82 3.94 -20.36
C THR A 203 -12.03 3.40 -19.62
N LYS A 204 -12.12 2.11 -19.38
CA LYS A 204 -13.23 1.49 -18.63
C LYS A 204 -13.13 1.65 -17.10
N HIS A 205 -11.95 1.97 -16.61
CA HIS A 205 -11.65 1.96 -15.18
C HIS A 205 -11.13 3.31 -14.67
N HIS A 206 -11.35 4.37 -15.42
CA HIS A 206 -10.96 5.70 -15.01
C HIS A 206 -11.67 6.13 -13.73
N GLY A 207 -10.90 6.34 -12.71
CA GLY A 207 -11.28 7.32 -11.73
C GLY A 207 -11.33 8.71 -12.36
N ILE A 208 -12.31 9.48 -12.03
CA ILE A 208 -12.32 10.92 -12.32
C ILE A 208 -11.44 11.57 -11.24
N ARG A 209 -10.41 12.29 -11.67
CA ARG A 209 -9.55 13.01 -10.72
C ARG A 209 -10.41 13.85 -9.79
N GLY A 210 -10.36 13.59 -8.50
CA GLY A 210 -10.89 14.46 -7.46
C GLY A 210 -10.19 15.82 -7.52
N GLU A 211 -10.82 16.82 -6.95
CA GLU A 211 -10.31 18.19 -7.07
C GLU A 211 -8.92 18.36 -6.47
N PHE A 212 -8.54 17.56 -5.47
CA PHE A 212 -7.22 17.66 -4.85
C PHE A 212 -6.77 16.34 -4.22
N PRO A 213 -6.08 15.47 -4.98
CA PRO A 213 -5.48 14.28 -4.40
C PRO A 213 -4.34 14.69 -3.46
N GLY A 214 -4.56 14.79 -2.22
CA GLY A 214 -3.60 15.26 -1.21
C GLY A 214 -4.22 16.20 -0.18
N GLN A 215 -5.41 16.72 -0.42
CA GLN A 215 -6.18 17.45 0.58
C GLN A 215 -7.09 16.56 1.44
N ILE A 216 -6.99 15.25 1.25
CA ILE A 216 -7.82 14.26 1.96
C ILE A 216 -7.68 14.41 3.48
N ASN A 217 -6.54 14.89 3.93
CA ASN A 217 -6.20 14.96 5.35
C ASN A 217 -6.04 16.39 5.89
N ASN A 218 -6.80 17.37 5.39
CA ASN A 218 -6.78 18.72 5.94
C ASN A 218 -7.15 18.82 7.42
N ALA A 219 -7.83 17.82 7.95
CA ALA A 219 -8.20 17.73 9.36
C ALA A 219 -7.14 17.02 10.22
N VAL A 220 -6.06 16.54 9.63
CA VAL A 220 -5.03 15.82 10.36
C VAL A 220 -4.38 16.74 11.37
N LYS A 221 -4.36 16.32 12.58
CA LYS A 221 -3.47 16.85 13.60
C LYS A 221 -2.06 16.51 13.19
N ILE A 222 -1.40 17.43 12.51
CA ILE A 222 -0.06 17.25 11.93
C ILE A 222 0.96 16.71 12.95
N ASN A 223 0.74 16.99 14.21
CA ASN A 223 1.61 16.60 15.33
C ASN A 223 1.16 15.34 16.05
N HIS A 224 0.24 14.59 15.50
CA HIS A 224 -0.27 13.39 16.17
C HIS A 224 0.74 12.24 16.03
N LYS A 225 1.17 11.69 17.16
CA LYS A 225 2.11 10.54 17.17
C LYS A 225 1.50 9.24 16.68
N GLY A 226 0.24 9.26 16.29
CA GLY A 226 -0.56 8.08 16.01
C GLY A 226 -1.06 7.40 17.28
N PRO A 227 -2.13 6.61 17.18
CA PRO A 227 -2.73 5.93 18.34
C PRO A 227 -1.89 4.74 18.84
N PHE A 228 -0.82 4.35 18.10
CA PHE A 228 -0.10 3.10 18.36
C PHE A 228 1.42 3.23 18.28
#